data_faf0ae014790477144e3d9801210cb53
#
_entry.id   faf0ae014790477144e3d9801210cb53
#
_cell.length_a   1.000
_cell.length_b   1.000
_cell.length_c   1.000
_cell.angle_alpha   90.00
_cell.angle_beta   90.00
_cell.angle_gamma   90.00
#
_symmetry.space_group_name_H-M   'P 1'
#
loop_
_entity.id
_entity.type
_entity.pdbx_description
1 polymer ?
#
loop_
_entity_poly.entity_id
_entity_poly.type
_entity_poly.pdbx_seq_one_letter_code
_entity_poly.pdbx_strand_id
1 'polypeptide(L)'
;SIPEPFAAPAREDLVIVEAHLRDLLAKASLDLTSSERLGFAGLAKWIRSDDCYLSQLGANAVELQPVLEPDAETPDEYFWGYMPVNFFAPASHYSLNPEQASGIREFQEVVSAFHGKGMAVILDLVYNHVGVPNHLARVDKGLYFATDKFGRLTNHSGCGNDLRSNSPAARRLVIDSLKYLVRTFDIDGFRLDLAELLGIELLREIERELFDIKPSLHLIAEPWSFRGRLPDAISETTY
;
A
#
# COMPACT_ATOMS: atom_id res chain seq x y z
N SER A 1 7.39 -12.56 -29.16
CA SER A 1 6.12 -11.87 -28.87
C SER A 1 6.34 -11.04 -27.60
N ILE A 2 5.94 -9.79 -27.63
CA ILE A 2 5.85 -8.96 -26.43
C ILE A 2 4.75 -9.60 -25.57
N PRO A 3 4.99 -9.94 -24.30
CA PRO A 3 3.93 -10.45 -23.45
C PRO A 3 2.77 -9.44 -23.42
N GLU A 4 1.53 -9.92 -23.49
CA GLU A 4 0.39 -9.04 -23.29
C GLU A 4 0.43 -8.46 -21.88
N PRO A 5 0.05 -7.17 -21.69
CA PRO A 5 -0.06 -6.57 -20.38
C PRO A 5 -1.00 -7.41 -19.51
N PHE A 6 -0.68 -7.55 -18.22
CA PHE A 6 -1.57 -8.20 -17.27
C PHE A 6 -2.90 -7.45 -17.20
N ALA A 7 -4.01 -8.19 -17.28
CA ALA A 7 -5.35 -7.65 -17.10
C ALA A 7 -5.90 -8.15 -15.74
N ALA A 8 -6.17 -7.23 -14.83
CA ALA A 8 -6.77 -7.56 -13.55
C ALA A 8 -8.17 -8.19 -13.75
N PRO A 9 -8.58 -9.15 -12.90
CA PRO A 9 -9.94 -9.71 -12.93
C PRO A 9 -11.01 -8.62 -12.75
N ALA A 10 -12.24 -8.87 -13.23
CA ALA A 10 -13.35 -7.98 -12.94
C ALA A 10 -13.65 -7.96 -11.43
N ARG A 11 -14.24 -6.87 -10.94
CA ARG A 11 -14.48 -6.68 -9.50
C ARG A 11 -15.32 -7.81 -8.89
N GLU A 12 -16.35 -8.23 -9.59
CA GLU A 12 -17.27 -9.31 -9.19
C GLU A 12 -16.61 -10.69 -9.13
N ASP A 13 -15.48 -10.85 -9.81
CA ASP A 13 -14.73 -12.11 -9.88
C ASP A 13 -13.52 -12.14 -8.93
N LEU A 14 -13.27 -11.05 -8.16
CA LEU A 14 -12.13 -10.99 -7.26
C LEU A 14 -12.25 -11.97 -6.10
N VAL A 15 -11.21 -12.77 -5.94
CA VAL A 15 -10.96 -13.60 -4.75
C VAL A 15 -9.63 -13.17 -4.17
N ILE A 16 -9.69 -12.37 -3.11
CA ILE A 16 -8.52 -11.71 -2.52
C ILE A 16 -7.97 -12.52 -1.36
N VAL A 17 -6.66 -12.69 -1.33
CA VAL A 17 -5.93 -13.16 -0.15
C VAL A 17 -5.11 -12.00 0.42
N GLU A 18 -5.41 -11.62 1.66
CA GLU A 18 -4.59 -10.66 2.41
C GLU A 18 -3.37 -11.37 2.98
N ALA A 19 -2.20 -10.76 2.86
CA ALA A 19 -0.96 -11.37 3.32
C ALA A 19 0.11 -10.34 3.71
N HIS A 20 0.86 -10.68 4.77
CA HIS A 20 2.10 -10.01 5.11
C HIS A 20 3.28 -10.66 4.38
N LEU A 21 4.16 -9.85 3.79
CA LEU A 21 5.28 -10.32 2.98
C LEU A 21 6.14 -11.38 3.68
N ARG A 22 6.55 -11.12 4.92
CA ARG A 22 7.41 -12.03 5.69
C ARG A 22 6.69 -13.29 6.13
N ASP A 23 5.38 -13.21 6.37
CA ASP A 23 4.58 -14.38 6.75
C ASP A 23 4.44 -15.38 5.61
N LEU A 24 4.30 -14.89 4.37
CA LEU A 24 4.34 -15.74 3.18
C LEU A 24 5.68 -16.51 3.06
N LEU A 25 6.79 -15.88 3.44
CA LEU A 25 8.12 -16.44 3.36
C LEU A 25 8.52 -17.29 4.57
N ALA A 26 7.83 -17.15 5.70
CA ALA A 26 8.25 -17.77 6.98
C ALA A 26 8.42 -19.28 6.90
N LYS A 27 7.60 -19.96 6.08
CA LYS A 27 7.61 -21.42 5.90
C LYS A 27 7.92 -21.85 4.47
N ALA A 28 8.46 -20.94 3.64
CA ALA A 28 8.86 -21.29 2.28
C ALA A 28 9.98 -22.33 2.31
N SER A 29 9.78 -23.45 1.60
CA SER A 29 10.74 -24.56 1.54
C SER A 29 11.91 -24.28 0.59
N LEU A 30 11.87 -23.17 -0.15
CA LEU A 30 12.95 -22.74 -1.03
C LEU A 30 14.24 -22.46 -0.28
N ASP A 31 15.35 -22.77 -0.95
CA ASP A 31 16.69 -22.37 -0.50
C ASP A 31 16.87 -20.86 -0.72
N LEU A 32 16.52 -20.09 0.31
CA LEU A 32 16.64 -18.64 0.37
C LEU A 32 17.70 -18.26 1.40
N THR A 33 18.53 -17.29 1.08
CA THR A 33 19.42 -16.67 2.05
C THR A 33 18.62 -15.99 3.17
N SER A 34 19.27 -15.73 4.30
CA SER A 34 18.61 -15.02 5.43
C SER A 34 18.05 -13.66 5.00
N SER A 35 18.78 -12.91 4.17
CA SER A 35 18.32 -11.61 3.65
C SER A 35 17.15 -11.73 2.70
N GLU A 36 17.14 -12.74 1.81
CA GLU A 36 16.03 -13.00 0.90
C GLU A 36 14.74 -13.36 1.65
N ARG A 37 14.84 -14.10 2.76
CA ARG A 37 13.66 -14.43 3.58
C ARG A 37 12.97 -13.22 4.22
N LEU A 38 13.65 -12.08 4.27
CA LEU A 38 13.12 -10.87 4.88
C LEU A 38 12.48 -9.91 3.90
N GLY A 39 12.57 -10.16 2.57
CA GLY A 39 12.22 -9.10 1.64
C GLY A 39 11.69 -9.51 0.26
N PHE A 40 11.64 -8.50 -0.59
CA PHE A 40 11.05 -8.56 -1.93
C PHE A 40 11.69 -9.62 -2.83
N ALA A 41 13.02 -9.73 -2.83
CA ALA A 41 13.72 -10.67 -3.69
C ALA A 41 13.34 -12.13 -3.40
N GLY A 42 13.24 -12.50 -2.14
CA GLY A 42 12.79 -13.82 -1.75
C GLY A 42 11.33 -14.06 -2.06
N LEU A 43 10.47 -13.04 -1.88
CA LEU A 43 9.06 -13.14 -2.25
C LEU A 43 8.89 -13.39 -3.75
N ALA A 44 9.58 -12.62 -4.60
CA ALA A 44 9.53 -12.81 -6.04
C ALA A 44 10.01 -14.22 -6.48
N LYS A 45 11.07 -14.75 -5.84
CA LYS A 45 11.54 -16.12 -6.06
C LYS A 45 10.48 -17.15 -5.67
N TRP A 46 9.89 -16.98 -4.49
CA TRP A 46 8.89 -17.92 -3.96
C TRP A 46 7.63 -17.94 -4.83
N ILE A 47 7.12 -16.78 -5.27
CA ILE A 47 5.94 -16.70 -6.13
C ILE A 47 6.19 -17.45 -7.45
N ARG A 48 7.37 -17.32 -8.04
CA ARG A 48 7.74 -18.00 -9.30
C ARG A 48 7.91 -19.51 -9.15
N SER A 49 8.09 -20.00 -7.96
CA SER A 49 8.35 -21.42 -7.68
C SER A 49 7.05 -22.25 -7.62
N ASP A 50 7.23 -23.58 -7.61
CA ASP A 50 6.15 -24.53 -7.39
C ASP A 50 5.72 -24.61 -5.90
N ASP A 51 6.53 -24.04 -4.98
CA ASP A 51 6.23 -23.94 -3.56
C ASP A 51 5.14 -22.89 -3.24
N CYS A 52 4.85 -21.99 -4.18
CA CYS A 52 3.83 -20.98 -4.02
C CYS A 52 2.42 -21.59 -4.07
N TYR A 53 1.78 -21.70 -2.92
CA TYR A 53 0.45 -22.29 -2.78
C TYR A 53 -0.70 -21.33 -3.10
N LEU A 54 -0.45 -20.03 -3.28
CA LEU A 54 -1.51 -19.02 -3.45
C LEU A 54 -2.42 -19.31 -4.64
N SER A 55 -1.86 -19.72 -5.76
CA SER A 55 -2.65 -20.11 -6.94
C SER A 55 -3.51 -21.35 -6.72
N GLN A 56 -3.17 -22.20 -5.73
CA GLN A 56 -3.93 -23.39 -5.38
C GLN A 56 -5.14 -23.08 -4.49
N LEU A 57 -5.17 -21.89 -3.88
CA LEU A 57 -6.30 -21.42 -3.05
C LEU A 57 -7.48 -20.92 -3.89
N GLY A 58 -7.34 -20.83 -5.21
CA GLY A 58 -8.32 -20.21 -6.09
C GLY A 58 -8.38 -18.68 -5.98
N ALA A 59 -7.41 -18.07 -5.30
CA ALA A 59 -7.27 -16.63 -5.25
C ALA A 59 -6.71 -16.09 -6.58
N ASN A 60 -7.23 -14.95 -7.03
CA ASN A 60 -6.79 -14.24 -8.23
C ASN A 60 -6.32 -12.82 -7.96
N ALA A 61 -6.23 -12.45 -6.69
CA ALA A 61 -5.65 -11.21 -6.22
C ALA A 61 -4.96 -11.43 -4.86
N VAL A 62 -3.87 -10.71 -4.64
CA VAL A 62 -3.21 -10.59 -3.34
C VAL A 62 -3.36 -9.17 -2.83
N GLU A 63 -3.78 -9.00 -1.58
CA GLU A 63 -3.69 -7.74 -0.86
C GLU A 63 -2.47 -7.81 0.05
N LEU A 64 -1.43 -7.03 -0.30
CA LEU A 64 -0.22 -6.97 0.50
C LEU A 64 -0.39 -5.92 1.60
N GLN A 65 -0.23 -6.35 2.86
CA GLN A 65 -0.07 -5.44 3.98
C GLN A 65 1.04 -4.44 3.70
N PRO A 66 1.08 -3.26 4.37
CA PRO A 66 1.86 -2.12 3.91
C PRO A 66 3.32 -2.45 3.59
N VAL A 67 3.75 -2.10 2.39
CA VAL A 67 5.11 -2.35 1.87
C VAL A 67 5.92 -1.08 1.64
N LEU A 68 5.37 0.08 2.02
CA LEU A 68 6.08 1.36 1.97
C LEU A 68 6.94 1.56 3.22
N GLU A 69 7.89 2.50 3.15
CA GLU A 69 8.87 2.76 4.20
C GLU A 69 8.21 3.07 5.55
N PRO A 70 8.36 2.20 6.56
CA PRO A 70 7.78 2.37 7.89
C PRO A 70 8.76 3.07 8.83
N ASP A 71 8.33 3.28 10.09
CA ASP A 71 9.14 3.79 11.17
C ASP A 71 9.91 2.69 11.96
N ALA A 72 10.10 1.52 11.35
CA ALA A 72 10.86 0.42 11.95
C ALA A 72 12.31 0.82 12.22
N GLU A 73 12.85 0.40 13.37
CA GLU A 73 14.17 0.84 13.84
C GLU A 73 15.31 -0.04 13.30
N THR A 74 15.05 -1.33 13.08
CA THR A 74 16.06 -2.30 12.62
C THR A 74 15.57 -3.10 11.41
N PRO A 75 16.48 -3.54 10.52
CA PRO A 75 16.10 -4.25 9.28
C PRO A 75 15.40 -5.59 9.50
N ASP A 76 15.63 -6.25 10.62
CA ASP A 76 15.07 -7.54 10.97
C ASP A 76 13.84 -7.45 11.87
N GLU A 77 13.48 -6.23 12.30
CA GLU A 77 12.27 -5.99 13.07
C GLU A 77 11.03 -6.48 12.32
N TYR A 78 10.17 -7.23 13.02
CA TYR A 78 8.86 -7.60 12.50
C TYR A 78 7.89 -6.46 12.74
N PHE A 79 7.32 -5.93 11.68
CA PHE A 79 6.35 -4.84 11.71
C PHE A 79 5.22 -5.11 10.71
N TRP A 80 4.06 -4.56 10.95
CA TRP A 80 2.94 -4.67 10.01
C TRP A 80 2.92 -3.58 8.93
N GLY A 81 3.72 -2.53 9.09
CA GLY A 81 3.86 -1.45 8.12
C GLY A 81 2.86 -0.31 8.24
N TYR A 82 1.94 -0.36 9.22
CA TYR A 82 0.90 0.67 9.40
C TYR A 82 1.40 1.99 10.00
N MET A 83 2.71 2.21 10.07
CA MET A 83 3.34 3.47 10.52
C MET A 83 4.29 4.01 9.43
N PRO A 84 3.77 4.41 8.26
CA PRO A 84 4.60 4.85 7.14
C PRO A 84 5.27 6.20 7.45
N VAL A 85 6.52 6.34 7.03
CA VAL A 85 7.26 7.62 7.07
C VAL A 85 7.48 8.20 5.67
N ASN A 86 7.28 7.37 4.63
CA ASN A 86 7.39 7.78 3.23
C ASN A 86 6.34 7.07 2.37
N PHE A 87 5.57 7.83 1.60
CA PHE A 87 4.49 7.30 0.77
C PHE A 87 4.93 6.86 -0.65
N PHE A 88 6.19 7.05 -1.01
CA PHE A 88 6.73 6.75 -2.34
C PHE A 88 7.72 5.60 -2.36
N ALA A 89 8.48 5.42 -1.28
CA ALA A 89 9.56 4.45 -1.23
C ALA A 89 9.04 3.08 -0.75
N PRO A 90 9.34 1.98 -1.48
CA PRO A 90 9.26 0.65 -0.92
C PRO A 90 10.15 0.52 0.32
N ALA A 91 9.71 -0.26 1.29
CA ALA A 91 10.39 -0.43 2.57
C ALA A 91 11.86 -0.87 2.37
N SER A 92 12.78 -0.10 2.91
CA SER A 92 14.22 -0.40 2.88
C SER A 92 14.53 -1.73 3.56
N HIS A 93 13.76 -2.08 4.59
CA HIS A 93 13.80 -3.34 5.35
C HIS A 93 13.45 -4.58 4.52
N TYR A 94 12.79 -4.42 3.38
CA TYR A 94 12.48 -5.49 2.44
C TYR A 94 13.45 -5.55 1.25
N SER A 95 14.44 -4.68 1.21
CA SER A 95 15.38 -4.54 0.10
C SER A 95 16.73 -5.21 0.42
N LEU A 96 17.33 -5.91 -0.55
CA LEU A 96 18.66 -6.51 -0.38
C LEU A 96 19.77 -5.46 -0.27
N ASN A 97 19.67 -4.37 -1.02
CA ASN A 97 20.65 -3.30 -1.07
C ASN A 97 19.96 -1.92 -1.02
N PRO A 98 19.42 -1.52 0.14
CA PRO A 98 18.63 -0.29 0.25
C PRO A 98 19.43 0.97 -0.11
N GLU A 99 20.73 1.01 0.18
CA GLU A 99 21.62 2.13 -0.18
C GLU A 99 21.73 2.34 -1.70
N GLN A 100 21.43 1.34 -2.50
CA GLN A 100 21.41 1.39 -3.96
C GLN A 100 19.98 1.52 -4.53
N ALA A 101 19.01 1.80 -3.67
CA ALA A 101 17.59 1.85 -4.01
C ALA A 101 17.08 0.57 -4.72
N SER A 102 17.65 -0.59 -4.39
CA SER A 102 17.31 -1.86 -5.04
C SER A 102 15.85 -2.25 -4.86
N GLY A 103 15.20 -1.78 -3.77
CA GLY A 103 13.80 -2.06 -3.44
C GLY A 103 12.82 -1.68 -4.54
N ILE A 104 13.11 -0.65 -5.34
CA ILE A 104 12.24 -0.28 -6.47
C ILE A 104 12.18 -1.43 -7.48
N ARG A 105 13.35 -1.91 -7.94
CA ARG A 105 13.42 -3.01 -8.90
C ARG A 105 12.93 -4.32 -8.30
N GLU A 106 13.30 -4.61 -7.06
CA GLU A 106 12.90 -5.83 -6.37
C GLU A 106 11.37 -5.88 -6.19
N PHE A 107 10.73 -4.77 -5.88
CA PHE A 107 9.27 -4.72 -5.77
C PHE A 107 8.57 -4.81 -7.13
N GLN A 108 9.14 -4.23 -8.19
CA GLN A 108 8.67 -4.48 -9.57
C GLN A 108 8.70 -5.96 -9.93
N GLU A 109 9.75 -6.69 -9.51
CA GLU A 109 9.86 -8.14 -9.71
C GLU A 109 8.79 -8.94 -8.92
N VAL A 110 8.40 -8.48 -7.73
CA VAL A 110 7.29 -9.07 -6.96
C VAL A 110 5.99 -8.93 -7.73
N VAL A 111 5.65 -7.73 -8.18
CA VAL A 111 4.41 -7.48 -8.94
C VAL A 111 4.40 -8.29 -10.23
N SER A 112 5.50 -8.27 -10.99
CA SER A 112 5.65 -9.08 -12.21
C SER A 112 5.49 -10.59 -11.92
N ALA A 113 5.97 -11.08 -10.79
CA ALA A 113 5.82 -12.49 -10.40
C ALA A 113 4.35 -12.86 -10.12
N PHE A 114 3.61 -11.99 -9.43
CA PHE A 114 2.17 -12.19 -9.19
C PHE A 114 1.38 -12.14 -10.51
N HIS A 115 1.64 -11.16 -11.36
CA HIS A 115 1.02 -11.08 -12.69
C HIS A 115 1.31 -12.34 -13.52
N GLY A 116 2.53 -12.88 -13.45
CA GLY A 116 2.91 -14.14 -14.09
C GLY A 116 2.16 -15.38 -13.56
N LYS A 117 1.57 -15.30 -12.38
CA LYS A 117 0.68 -16.32 -11.79
C LYS A 117 -0.82 -16.00 -12.00
N GLY A 118 -1.14 -14.94 -12.76
CA GLY A 118 -2.53 -14.51 -13.00
C GLY A 118 -3.18 -13.84 -11.80
N MET A 119 -2.39 -13.26 -10.89
CA MET A 119 -2.89 -12.62 -9.66
C MET A 119 -2.70 -11.09 -9.73
N ALA A 120 -3.77 -10.35 -9.49
CA ALA A 120 -3.73 -8.91 -9.29
C ALA A 120 -3.02 -8.54 -7.97
N VAL A 121 -2.37 -7.38 -7.94
CA VAL A 121 -1.69 -6.87 -6.73
C VAL A 121 -2.42 -5.65 -6.21
N ILE A 122 -2.96 -5.78 -5.01
CA ILE A 122 -3.61 -4.71 -4.25
C ILE A 122 -2.67 -4.33 -3.11
N LEU A 123 -2.44 -3.04 -2.90
CA LEU A 123 -1.63 -2.56 -1.78
C LEU A 123 -2.53 -2.01 -0.68
N ASP A 124 -2.30 -2.46 0.53
CA ASP A 124 -2.83 -1.82 1.73
C ASP A 124 -1.99 -0.58 2.06
N LEU A 125 -2.63 0.59 2.11
CA LEU A 125 -1.95 1.87 2.24
C LEU A 125 -2.54 2.72 3.36
N VAL A 126 -1.63 3.33 4.09
CA VAL A 126 -1.94 4.19 5.22
C VAL A 126 -1.65 5.65 4.86
N TYR A 127 -2.70 6.44 4.66
CA TYR A 127 -2.58 7.89 4.41
C TYR A 127 -3.22 8.72 5.52
N ASN A 128 -3.91 8.08 6.43
CA ASN A 128 -4.64 8.77 7.50
C ASN A 128 -3.71 9.33 8.59
N HIS A 129 -2.48 8.81 8.73
CA HIS A 129 -1.43 9.26 9.66
C HIS A 129 -0.03 8.92 9.11
N VAL A 130 1.00 9.30 9.85
CA VAL A 130 2.39 8.91 9.57
C VAL A 130 3.08 8.42 10.84
N GLY A 131 4.14 7.62 10.64
CA GLY A 131 5.05 7.17 11.70
C GLY A 131 6.06 8.22 12.16
N VAL A 132 7.03 7.80 12.94
CA VAL A 132 8.12 8.65 13.48
C VAL A 132 9.45 8.22 12.84
N PRO A 133 10.24 9.17 12.32
CA PRO A 133 10.13 10.63 12.44
C PRO A 133 9.10 11.23 11.47
N ASN A 134 8.25 12.12 11.97
CA ASN A 134 7.26 12.83 11.14
C ASN A 134 7.93 13.95 10.34
N HIS A 135 8.44 13.63 9.16
CA HIS A 135 9.13 14.56 8.28
C HIS A 135 8.20 15.65 7.75
N LEU A 136 6.95 15.33 7.44
CA LEU A 136 5.96 16.28 6.91
C LEU A 136 5.66 17.40 7.92
N ALA A 137 5.57 17.07 9.21
CA ALA A 137 5.37 18.08 10.26
C ALA A 137 6.56 19.03 10.41
N ARG A 138 7.78 18.59 10.03
CA ARG A 138 8.98 19.44 10.01
C ARG A 138 9.01 20.37 8.78
N VAL A 139 8.36 19.97 7.69
CA VAL A 139 8.19 20.84 6.51
C VAL A 139 7.13 21.90 6.78
N ASP A 140 5.91 21.50 7.06
CA ASP A 140 4.84 22.40 7.48
C ASP A 140 3.70 21.58 8.12
N LYS A 141 3.59 21.70 9.45
CA LYS A 141 2.55 21.01 10.20
C LYS A 141 1.13 21.38 9.77
N GLY A 142 0.89 22.67 9.48
CA GLY A 142 -0.44 23.16 9.15
C GLY A 142 -0.93 22.79 7.75
N LEU A 143 0.00 22.53 6.83
CA LEU A 143 -0.35 22.05 5.49
C LEU A 143 -0.73 20.58 5.47
N TYR A 144 -0.07 19.75 6.28
CA TYR A 144 -0.21 18.30 6.17
C TYR A 144 -1.05 17.66 7.26
N PHE A 145 -1.19 18.29 8.44
CA PHE A 145 -1.87 17.66 9.58
C PHE A 145 -3.04 18.47 10.10
N ALA A 146 -4.07 17.74 10.56
CA ALA A 146 -5.18 18.31 11.27
C ALA A 146 -4.75 18.71 12.69
N THR A 147 -5.21 19.90 13.13
CA THR A 147 -4.93 20.43 14.46
C THR A 147 -6.21 20.84 15.18
N ASP A 148 -6.19 20.75 16.50
CA ASP A 148 -7.22 21.32 17.35
C ASP A 148 -7.13 22.87 17.41
N LYS A 149 -8.06 23.48 18.12
CA LYS A 149 -8.09 24.95 18.32
C LYS A 149 -6.85 25.52 19.04
N PHE A 150 -6.03 24.67 19.65
CA PHE A 150 -4.80 25.05 20.32
C PHE A 150 -3.54 24.78 19.46
N GLY A 151 -3.71 24.29 18.23
CA GLY A 151 -2.63 23.95 17.32
C GLY A 151 -1.93 22.63 17.64
N ARG A 152 -2.53 21.77 18.49
CA ARG A 152 -2.03 20.41 18.74
C ARG A 152 -2.57 19.46 17.67
N LEU A 153 -1.77 18.47 17.27
CA LEU A 153 -2.21 17.44 16.32
C LEU A 153 -3.44 16.68 16.85
N THR A 154 -4.40 16.43 15.98
CA THR A 154 -5.52 15.53 16.28
C THR A 154 -5.07 14.07 16.28
N ASN A 155 -5.84 13.18 16.89
CA ASN A 155 -5.50 11.77 17.08
C ASN A 155 -6.74 10.88 16.94
N HIS A 156 -7.45 11.00 15.81
CA HIS A 156 -8.59 10.14 15.50
C HIS A 156 -8.16 8.81 14.85
N SER A 157 -6.92 8.73 14.37
CA SER A 157 -6.29 7.48 13.94
C SER A 157 -5.83 6.59 15.11
N GLY A 158 -5.65 7.17 16.30
CA GLY A 158 -5.02 6.49 17.43
C GLY A 158 -3.48 6.52 17.39
N CYS A 159 -2.87 7.05 16.31
CA CYS A 159 -1.42 7.04 16.06
C CYS A 159 -0.73 8.39 16.35
N GLY A 160 -1.43 9.35 16.96
CA GLY A 160 -0.83 10.61 17.42
C GLY A 160 -0.87 11.77 16.42
N ASN A 161 -1.25 11.53 15.20
CA ASN A 161 -1.37 12.57 14.17
C ASN A 161 -2.36 12.12 13.09
N ASP A 162 -3.22 13.04 12.64
CA ASP A 162 -4.15 12.78 11.55
C ASP A 162 -3.79 13.65 10.36
N LEU A 163 -3.76 13.08 9.15
CA LEU A 163 -3.56 13.85 7.93
C LEU A 163 -4.71 14.84 7.73
N ARG A 164 -4.38 16.05 7.27
CA ARG A 164 -5.37 17.07 6.92
C ARG A 164 -5.93 16.81 5.53
N SER A 165 -6.87 15.88 5.40
CA SER A 165 -7.42 15.43 4.11
C SER A 165 -8.11 16.51 3.28
N ASN A 166 -8.50 17.64 3.87
CA ASN A 166 -9.05 18.80 3.19
C ASN A 166 -7.99 19.84 2.75
N SER A 167 -6.71 19.62 3.06
CA SER A 167 -5.62 20.48 2.60
C SER A 167 -5.23 20.14 1.16
N PRO A 168 -5.14 21.14 0.24
CA PRO A 168 -4.68 20.87 -1.12
C PRO A 168 -3.29 20.22 -1.19
N ALA A 169 -2.38 20.57 -0.28
CA ALA A 169 -1.04 20.00 -0.24
C ALA A 169 -1.06 18.51 0.17
N ALA A 170 -1.84 18.17 1.21
CA ALA A 170 -1.98 16.79 1.65
C ALA A 170 -2.71 15.92 0.59
N ARG A 171 -3.78 16.44 -0.01
CA ARG A 171 -4.50 15.76 -1.12
C ARG A 171 -3.56 15.48 -2.30
N ARG A 172 -2.80 16.50 -2.71
CA ARG A 172 -1.83 16.37 -3.79
C ARG A 172 -0.77 15.31 -3.50
N LEU A 173 -0.23 15.29 -2.27
CA LEU A 173 0.76 14.30 -1.83
C LEU A 173 0.20 12.88 -1.94
N VAL A 174 -1.00 12.64 -1.45
CA VAL A 174 -1.68 11.33 -1.52
C VAL A 174 -1.89 10.91 -2.98
N ILE A 175 -2.48 11.77 -3.80
CA ILE A 175 -2.78 11.46 -5.19
C ILE A 175 -1.50 11.21 -6.00
N ASP A 176 -0.49 12.05 -5.83
CA ASP A 176 0.77 11.88 -6.56
C ASP A 176 1.48 10.57 -6.18
N SER A 177 1.42 10.16 -4.89
CA SER A 177 2.01 8.90 -4.48
C SER A 177 1.23 7.69 -5.05
N LEU A 178 -0.09 7.71 -5.04
CA LEU A 178 -0.91 6.66 -5.65
C LEU A 178 -0.63 6.52 -7.16
N LYS A 179 -0.58 7.66 -7.87
CA LYS A 179 -0.21 7.69 -9.30
C LYS A 179 1.19 7.14 -9.56
N TYR A 180 2.13 7.49 -8.69
CA TYR A 180 3.49 6.96 -8.77
C TYR A 180 3.51 5.44 -8.61
N LEU A 181 2.80 4.90 -7.62
CA LEU A 181 2.73 3.46 -7.37
C LEU A 181 2.13 2.71 -8.57
N VAL A 182 1.04 3.21 -9.16
CA VAL A 182 0.46 2.62 -10.37
C VAL A 182 1.45 2.63 -11.52
N ARG A 183 2.07 3.78 -11.81
CA ARG A 183 2.95 3.95 -12.98
C ARG A 183 4.28 3.22 -12.85
N THR A 184 4.82 3.14 -11.63
CA THR A 184 6.14 2.58 -11.38
C THR A 184 6.10 1.07 -11.20
N PHE A 185 5.05 0.56 -10.54
CA PHE A 185 4.96 -0.83 -10.14
C PHE A 185 3.83 -1.61 -10.83
N ASP A 186 3.00 -0.96 -11.65
CA ASP A 186 1.84 -1.56 -12.32
C ASP A 186 0.83 -2.18 -11.34
N ILE A 187 0.59 -1.49 -10.20
CA ILE A 187 -0.35 -1.92 -9.16
C ILE A 187 -1.78 -1.98 -9.72
N ASP A 188 -2.56 -2.98 -9.28
CA ASP A 188 -3.92 -3.24 -9.76
C ASP A 188 -5.00 -2.75 -8.80
N GLY A 189 -4.65 -2.38 -7.58
CA GLY A 189 -5.61 -1.86 -6.63
C GLY A 189 -4.99 -1.31 -5.36
N PHE A 190 -5.82 -0.61 -4.59
CA PHE A 190 -5.47 -0.07 -3.29
C PHE A 190 -6.58 -0.34 -2.27
N ARG A 191 -6.19 -0.77 -1.07
CA ARG A 191 -7.01 -0.71 0.14
C ARG A 191 -6.54 0.48 0.96
N LEU A 192 -7.43 1.37 1.33
CA LEU A 192 -7.12 2.58 2.09
C LEU A 192 -7.51 2.40 3.55
N ASP A 193 -6.51 2.37 4.41
CA ASP A 193 -6.64 2.20 5.86
C ASP A 193 -7.36 3.39 6.49
N LEU A 194 -8.28 3.13 7.44
CA LEU A 194 -9.10 4.13 8.13
C LEU A 194 -9.61 5.23 7.19
N ALA A 195 -10.20 4.84 6.05
CA ALA A 195 -10.55 5.76 4.97
C ALA A 195 -11.59 6.82 5.38
N GLU A 196 -12.30 6.63 6.50
CA GLU A 196 -13.15 7.67 7.08
C GLU A 196 -12.37 8.96 7.35
N LEU A 197 -11.10 8.88 7.76
CA LEU A 197 -10.26 10.05 8.03
C LEU A 197 -9.83 10.77 6.75
N LEU A 198 -9.78 10.08 5.62
CA LEU A 198 -9.52 10.68 4.31
C LEU A 198 -10.75 11.47 3.83
N GLY A 199 -11.94 11.00 4.16
CA GLY A 199 -13.19 11.62 3.81
C GLY A 199 -13.62 11.42 2.36
N ILE A 200 -14.93 11.45 2.10
CA ILE A 200 -15.54 11.12 0.82
C ILE A 200 -15.04 12.01 -0.34
N GLU A 201 -14.73 13.26 -0.09
CA GLU A 201 -14.26 14.19 -1.13
C GLU A 201 -12.87 13.79 -1.67
N LEU A 202 -11.96 13.39 -0.78
CA LEU A 202 -10.64 12.91 -1.22
C LEU A 202 -10.76 11.54 -1.89
N LEU A 203 -11.61 10.64 -1.39
CA LEU A 203 -11.86 9.35 -1.99
C LEU A 203 -12.38 9.47 -3.42
N ARG A 204 -13.37 10.34 -3.68
CA ARG A 204 -13.88 10.63 -5.03
C ARG A 204 -12.81 11.23 -5.95
N GLU A 205 -11.93 12.07 -5.41
CA GLU A 205 -10.83 12.63 -6.18
C GLU A 205 -9.80 11.56 -6.55
N ILE A 206 -9.44 10.69 -5.61
CA ILE A 206 -8.56 9.54 -5.84
C ILE A 206 -9.14 8.65 -6.95
N GLU A 207 -10.41 8.27 -6.85
CA GLU A 207 -11.10 7.45 -7.85
C GLU A 207 -10.98 8.06 -9.25
N ARG A 208 -11.39 9.31 -9.42
CA ARG A 208 -11.31 10.03 -10.70
C ARG A 208 -9.90 10.05 -11.26
N GLU A 209 -8.93 10.46 -10.45
CA GLU A 209 -7.55 10.66 -10.86
C GLU A 209 -6.81 9.36 -11.20
N LEU A 210 -7.19 8.25 -10.57
CA LEU A 210 -6.58 6.95 -10.82
C LEU A 210 -7.23 6.24 -12.01
N PHE A 211 -8.53 6.35 -12.19
CA PHE A 211 -9.22 5.74 -13.34
C PHE A 211 -8.86 6.40 -14.66
N ASP A 212 -8.42 7.66 -14.66
CA ASP A 212 -7.82 8.31 -15.82
C ASP A 212 -6.50 7.62 -16.26
N ILE A 213 -5.82 6.92 -15.34
CA ILE A 213 -4.55 6.24 -15.61
C ILE A 213 -4.76 4.74 -15.88
N LYS A 214 -5.54 4.08 -15.04
CA LYS A 214 -5.80 2.63 -15.09
C LYS A 214 -7.28 2.37 -14.76
N PRO A 215 -8.17 2.35 -15.77
CA PRO A 215 -9.61 2.17 -15.55
C PRO A 215 -10.01 0.84 -14.89
N SER A 216 -9.13 -0.18 -14.97
CA SER A 216 -9.33 -1.49 -14.34
C SER A 216 -8.83 -1.57 -12.89
N LEU A 217 -8.46 -0.45 -12.28
CA LEU A 217 -7.91 -0.41 -10.94
C LEU A 217 -9.00 -0.69 -9.89
N HIS A 218 -8.69 -1.46 -8.86
CA HIS A 218 -9.58 -1.76 -7.75
C HIS A 218 -9.34 -0.82 -6.58
N LEU A 219 -10.43 -0.28 -6.02
CA LEU A 219 -10.36 0.58 -4.85
C LEU A 219 -11.20 -0.03 -3.72
N ILE A 220 -10.60 -0.12 -2.53
CA ILE A 220 -11.20 -0.63 -1.31
C ILE A 220 -11.00 0.41 -0.22
N ALA A 221 -12.05 0.84 0.45
CA ALA A 221 -11.98 1.76 1.56
C ALA A 221 -12.37 1.05 2.85
N GLU A 222 -11.49 1.06 3.86
CA GLU A 222 -11.87 0.66 5.19
C GLU A 222 -12.84 1.72 5.77
N PRO A 223 -14.12 1.38 6.02
CA PRO A 223 -15.19 2.39 6.10
C PRO A 223 -15.33 3.07 7.46
N TRP A 224 -14.32 3.00 8.34
CA TRP A 224 -14.40 3.53 9.70
C TRP A 224 -13.10 4.18 10.18
N SER A 225 -13.18 4.86 11.31
CA SER A 225 -12.08 5.30 12.17
C SER A 225 -12.58 5.39 13.60
N PHE A 226 -11.72 5.77 14.55
CA PHE A 226 -12.16 6.04 15.94
C PHE A 226 -13.10 7.26 16.08
N ARG A 227 -13.24 8.04 15.02
CA ARG A 227 -14.18 9.17 14.94
C ARG A 227 -15.58 8.75 14.46
N GLY A 228 -15.67 7.72 13.61
CA GLY A 228 -16.94 7.30 13.03
C GLY A 228 -16.83 6.43 11.81
N ARG A 229 -17.80 6.53 10.91
CA ARG A 229 -17.88 5.78 9.66
C ARG A 229 -18.04 6.71 8.47
N LEU A 230 -17.62 6.23 7.30
CA LEU A 230 -17.89 6.89 6.01
C LEU A 230 -19.41 7.06 5.83
N PRO A 231 -19.84 8.17 5.23
CA PRO A 231 -21.26 8.39 4.92
C PRO A 231 -21.74 7.37 3.86
N ASP A 232 -23.06 7.14 3.80
CA ASP A 232 -23.69 6.24 2.83
C ASP A 232 -23.38 6.61 1.37
N ALA A 233 -23.02 7.88 1.12
CA ALA A 233 -22.58 8.35 -0.20
C ALA A 233 -21.33 7.62 -0.75
N ILE A 234 -20.62 6.80 0.07
CA ILE A 234 -19.55 5.92 -0.41
C ILE A 234 -20.10 4.87 -1.39
N SER A 235 -21.35 4.45 -1.25
CA SER A 235 -22.03 3.51 -2.16
C SER A 235 -22.22 4.05 -3.58
N GLU A 236 -22.06 5.35 -3.79
CA GLU A 236 -22.09 6.01 -5.10
C GLU A 236 -20.72 5.99 -5.81
N THR A 237 -19.72 5.42 -5.20
CA THR A 237 -18.34 5.28 -5.71
C THR A 237 -18.04 3.83 -6.06
N THR A 238 -16.84 3.55 -6.56
CA THR A 238 -16.38 2.19 -6.87
C THR A 238 -15.63 1.53 -5.70
N TYR A 239 -15.58 2.16 -4.53
CA TYR A 239 -14.94 1.58 -3.33
C TYR A 239 -15.70 0.39 -2.77
#